data_2b5a836d12a42444e70c428205d90bb6
#
_entry.id   2b5a836d12a42444e70c428205d90bb6
#
_cell.length_a   1.000
_cell.length_b   1.000
_cell.length_c   1.000
_cell.angle_alpha   90.00
_cell.angle_beta   90.00
_cell.angle_gamma   90.00
#
_symmetry.space_group_name_H-M   'P 1'
#
loop_
_entity.id
_entity.type
_entity.pdbx_description
1 polymer ?
#
loop_
_entity_poly.entity_id
_entity_poly.type
_entity_poly.pdbx_seq_one_letter_code
_entity_poly.pdbx_strand_id
1 'polypeptide(L)'
;MSLKCGIVGLPNVGKSTLFNALTKAGIAAENYPFCTIEPNVGIVEVPDARLDALSAIVNPQKVQRAIVEFVDIAGLVAGASTGEGLGNKFLAHIRETDATVNVVRCFEDDNVIHVAGKVDPISDIEVIQTELCLADLAAVEKALHRVTKTARSGDKESIKLVAILEKCQAALNEAKPVRTVEFSKEELPLLGQFFLITAKPAMFVANVAEDGFENNPFLDRLTAYAQAQNAPVVAICAKMEAEMADMDEEDKKMFLAEIGQEEPGLNRLIVAAYKLLGLQTYFTAGVKEVRAWTIHVGDTGPQAAGVIHTDFEKGYIRAQTIAFDDYITFQGEQGSKDAGKMRSEGKDYVVKDGDVMNFLFSS
;
A
#
# COMPACT_ATOMS: atom_id res chain seq x y z
N MET A 1 8.78 11.27 -1.36
CA MET A 1 7.54 11.33 -0.54
C MET A 1 7.18 9.90 -0.21
N SER A 2 6.90 9.61 1.05
CA SER A 2 6.36 8.30 1.43
C SER A 2 4.92 8.18 0.91
N LEU A 3 4.54 6.97 0.46
CA LEU A 3 3.20 6.69 -0.01
C LEU A 3 2.30 6.29 1.16
N LYS A 4 1.05 6.75 1.11
CA LYS A 4 0.08 6.65 2.21
C LYS A 4 -1.04 5.65 1.87
N CYS A 5 -1.30 4.71 2.79
CA CYS A 5 -2.46 3.81 2.76
C CYS A 5 -3.54 4.33 3.71
N GLY A 6 -4.70 4.66 3.18
CA GLY A 6 -5.85 5.06 4.00
C GLY A 6 -6.61 3.85 4.53
N ILE A 7 -6.71 3.72 5.85
CA ILE A 7 -7.51 2.68 6.49
C ILE A 7 -8.96 3.18 6.58
N VAL A 8 -9.86 2.46 5.95
CA VAL A 8 -11.30 2.75 5.91
C VAL A 8 -12.12 1.57 6.42
N GLY A 9 -13.31 1.83 6.92
CA GLY A 9 -14.21 0.79 7.40
C GLY A 9 -15.41 1.41 8.10
N LEU A 10 -16.51 0.66 8.21
CA LEU A 10 -17.67 1.05 8.98
C LEU A 10 -17.34 1.11 10.47
N PRO A 11 -18.17 1.77 11.28
CA PRO A 11 -18.01 1.73 12.74
C PRO A 11 -18.04 0.29 13.28
N ASN A 12 -17.27 0.02 14.33
CA ASN A 12 -17.24 -1.26 15.06
C ASN A 12 -16.76 -2.49 14.25
N VAL A 13 -15.99 -2.27 13.18
CA VAL A 13 -15.36 -3.37 12.41
C VAL A 13 -13.95 -3.74 12.92
N GLY A 14 -13.43 -3.03 13.92
CA GLY A 14 -12.09 -3.22 14.47
C GLY A 14 -11.02 -2.30 13.86
N LYS A 15 -11.42 -1.29 13.09
CA LYS A 15 -10.50 -0.36 12.41
C LYS A 15 -9.56 0.35 13.39
N SER A 16 -10.06 0.94 14.47
CA SER A 16 -9.25 1.65 15.45
C SER A 16 -8.33 0.70 16.24
N THR A 17 -8.80 -0.51 16.54
CA THR A 17 -7.96 -1.55 17.17
C THR A 17 -6.79 -1.91 16.29
N LEU A 18 -7.03 -2.13 15.00
CA LEU A 18 -5.99 -2.43 14.02
C LEU A 18 -5.01 -1.27 13.88
N PHE A 19 -5.50 -0.04 13.74
CA PHE A 19 -4.64 1.14 13.61
C PHE A 19 -3.78 1.36 14.86
N ASN A 20 -4.34 1.17 16.05
CA ASN A 20 -3.58 1.29 17.29
C ASN A 20 -2.48 0.20 17.39
N ALA A 21 -2.77 -1.02 16.96
CA ALA A 21 -1.77 -2.09 16.90
C ALA A 21 -0.64 -1.75 15.90
N LEU A 22 -0.98 -1.22 14.73
CA LEU A 22 -0.01 -0.74 13.73
C LEU A 22 0.86 0.39 14.30
N THR A 23 0.29 1.37 14.98
CA THR A 23 1.04 2.51 15.53
C THR A 23 1.92 2.12 16.71
N LYS A 24 1.54 1.13 17.52
CA LYS A 24 2.37 0.58 18.58
C LYS A 24 3.56 -0.23 18.02
N ALA A 25 3.33 -1.00 16.95
CA ALA A 25 4.38 -1.71 16.24
C ALA A 25 5.26 -0.76 15.40
N GLY A 26 4.82 0.48 15.20
CA GLY A 26 5.48 1.50 14.41
C GLY A 26 6.63 2.16 15.14
N ILE A 27 7.31 3.04 14.41
CA ILE A 27 8.46 3.79 14.90
C ILE A 27 8.01 5.20 15.26
N ALA A 28 8.64 5.77 16.29
CA ALA A 28 8.51 7.20 16.54
C ALA A 28 8.99 7.99 15.29
N ALA A 29 8.12 8.83 14.74
CA ALA A 29 8.39 9.60 13.52
C ALA A 29 9.67 10.45 13.60
N GLU A 30 10.14 10.75 14.82
CA GLU A 30 11.37 11.47 15.12
C GLU A 30 12.64 10.75 14.61
N ASN A 31 12.57 9.44 14.40
CA ASN A 31 13.70 8.64 13.94
C ASN A 31 13.88 8.62 12.41
N TYR A 32 12.93 9.18 11.67
CA TYR A 32 12.97 9.23 10.21
C TYR A 32 13.02 10.68 9.71
N PRO A 33 14.09 11.09 9.00
CA PRO A 33 14.16 12.40 8.39
C PRO A 33 13.04 12.56 7.34
N PHE A 34 12.38 13.72 7.36
CA PHE A 34 11.29 14.13 6.45
C PHE A 34 9.91 13.50 6.72
N CYS A 35 9.69 12.81 7.84
CA CYS A 35 8.35 12.39 8.26
C CYS A 35 7.71 13.49 9.11
N THR A 36 6.51 13.91 8.74
CA THR A 36 5.71 14.87 9.53
C THR A 36 4.87 14.10 10.54
N ILE A 37 4.91 14.51 11.81
CA ILE A 37 4.02 13.95 12.83
C ILE A 37 2.64 14.57 12.62
N GLU A 38 1.74 13.82 11.99
CA GLU A 38 0.34 14.18 11.86
C GLU A 38 -0.51 13.28 12.77
N PRO A 39 -1.53 13.82 13.45
CA PRO A 39 -2.48 12.98 14.16
C PRO A 39 -3.14 12.00 13.17
N ASN A 40 -3.32 10.77 13.57
CA ASN A 40 -3.88 9.67 12.77
C ASN A 40 -2.98 9.14 11.63
N VAL A 41 -1.68 9.41 11.65
CA VAL A 41 -0.69 8.78 10.75
C VAL A 41 0.21 7.86 11.54
N GLY A 42 0.27 6.60 11.14
CA GLY A 42 1.18 5.58 11.67
C GLY A 42 2.27 5.27 10.65
N ILE A 43 3.55 5.39 11.07
CA ILE A 43 4.70 5.03 10.25
C ILE A 43 5.18 3.67 10.71
N VAL A 44 5.23 2.69 9.80
CA VAL A 44 5.62 1.32 10.12
C VAL A 44 6.75 0.85 9.21
N GLU A 45 7.66 0.06 9.79
CA GLU A 45 8.72 -0.60 9.01
C GLU A 45 8.15 -1.74 8.18
N VAL A 46 8.64 -1.89 6.95
CA VAL A 46 8.34 -3.04 6.11
C VAL A 46 9.19 -4.22 6.57
N PRO A 47 8.58 -5.33 7.03
CA PRO A 47 9.32 -6.54 7.36
C PRO A 47 10.02 -7.09 6.12
N ASP A 48 11.34 -7.30 6.20
CA ASP A 48 12.11 -7.86 5.10
C ASP A 48 13.31 -8.66 5.66
N ALA A 49 13.20 -9.98 5.64
CA ALA A 49 14.24 -10.89 6.10
C ALA A 49 15.54 -10.78 5.30
N ARG A 50 15.48 -10.26 4.06
CA ARG A 50 16.67 -10.05 3.22
C ARG A 50 17.59 -8.99 3.80
N LEU A 51 17.04 -7.96 4.41
CA LEU A 51 17.82 -6.91 5.07
C LEU A 51 18.59 -7.46 6.28
N ASP A 52 17.96 -8.36 7.04
CA ASP A 52 18.59 -9.01 8.19
C ASP A 52 19.72 -9.95 7.73
N ALA A 53 19.52 -10.70 6.64
CA ALA A 53 20.53 -11.57 6.06
C ALA A 53 21.76 -10.77 5.51
N LEU A 54 21.52 -9.65 4.84
CA LEU A 54 22.59 -8.74 4.40
C LEU A 54 23.36 -8.18 5.59
N SER A 55 22.65 -7.76 6.63
CA SER A 55 23.23 -7.19 7.84
C SER A 55 24.10 -8.20 8.60
N ALA A 56 23.72 -9.48 8.60
CA ALA A 56 24.50 -10.54 9.20
C ALA A 56 25.88 -10.75 8.51
N ILE A 57 25.96 -10.53 7.19
CA ILE A 57 27.21 -10.62 6.42
C ILE A 57 28.05 -9.37 6.61
N VAL A 58 27.46 -8.18 6.50
CA VAL A 58 28.18 -6.90 6.48
C VAL A 58 28.56 -6.43 7.88
N ASN A 59 27.76 -6.79 8.89
CA ASN A 59 27.86 -6.32 10.28
C ASN A 59 27.93 -4.78 10.38
N PRO A 60 26.91 -4.05 9.90
CA PRO A 60 26.94 -2.60 9.77
C PRO A 60 26.74 -1.90 11.12
N GLN A 61 27.13 -0.62 11.19
CA GLN A 61 26.85 0.24 12.33
C GLN A 61 25.36 0.60 12.45
N LYS A 62 24.63 0.64 11.32
CA LYS A 62 23.21 1.00 11.27
C LYS A 62 22.48 0.14 10.25
N VAL A 63 21.26 -0.27 10.59
CA VAL A 63 20.31 -0.93 9.67
C VAL A 63 19.09 -0.04 9.51
N GLN A 64 18.66 0.20 8.27
CA GLN A 64 17.53 1.06 7.96
C GLN A 64 16.52 0.30 7.08
N ARG A 65 15.32 0.07 7.60
CA ARG A 65 14.22 -0.59 6.88
C ARG A 65 13.48 0.39 5.96
N ALA A 66 12.80 -0.13 4.96
CA ALA A 66 11.78 0.62 4.23
C ALA A 66 10.57 0.88 5.13
N ILE A 67 9.80 1.91 4.83
CA ILE A 67 8.61 2.30 5.62
C ILE A 67 7.38 2.46 4.74
N VAL A 68 6.21 2.28 5.35
CA VAL A 68 4.90 2.62 4.78
C VAL A 68 4.14 3.47 5.80
N GLU A 69 3.39 4.44 5.31
CA GLU A 69 2.49 5.25 6.12
C GLU A 69 1.06 4.73 6.04
N PHE A 70 0.43 4.58 7.20
CA PHE A 70 -0.99 4.28 7.31
C PHE A 70 -1.70 5.49 7.91
N VAL A 71 -2.84 5.85 7.35
CA VAL A 71 -3.68 6.97 7.81
C VAL A 71 -5.00 6.41 8.29
N ASP A 72 -5.35 6.67 9.56
CA ASP A 72 -6.68 6.34 10.08
C ASP A 72 -7.69 7.35 9.56
N ILE A 73 -8.55 6.91 8.65
CA ILE A 73 -9.61 7.74 8.10
C ILE A 73 -10.88 7.51 8.94
N ALA A 74 -11.38 8.59 9.54
CA ALA A 74 -12.57 8.55 10.36
C ALA A 74 -13.73 7.85 9.64
N GLY A 75 -14.45 6.97 10.35
CA GLY A 75 -15.43 6.07 9.74
C GLY A 75 -16.51 6.79 8.92
N LEU A 76 -16.85 6.18 7.79
CA LEU A 76 -17.94 6.61 6.92
C LEU A 76 -19.28 6.27 7.56
N VAL A 77 -20.22 7.20 7.47
CA VAL A 77 -21.65 6.95 7.72
C VAL A 77 -22.37 7.05 6.38
N ALA A 78 -23.35 6.20 6.14
CA ALA A 78 -24.18 6.25 4.94
C ALA A 78 -24.72 7.67 4.68
N GLY A 79 -24.70 8.14 3.43
CA GLY A 79 -25.07 9.51 3.06
C GLY A 79 -23.94 10.53 3.08
N ALA A 80 -22.71 10.10 3.22
CA ALA A 80 -21.52 10.97 3.29
C ALA A 80 -21.29 11.79 2.01
N SER A 81 -21.66 11.25 0.85
CA SER A 81 -21.50 11.92 -0.46
C SER A 81 -22.47 13.08 -0.68
N THR A 82 -23.63 13.04 -0.02
CA THR A 82 -24.67 14.07 -0.12
C THR A 82 -24.73 15.00 1.08
N GLY A 83 -23.96 14.68 2.14
CA GLY A 83 -24.09 15.25 3.45
C GLY A 83 -23.17 16.41 3.76
N GLU A 84 -23.60 17.18 4.73
CA GLU A 84 -22.88 18.28 5.35
C GLU A 84 -21.84 17.74 6.36
N GLY A 85 -20.61 18.22 6.32
CA GLY A 85 -19.67 18.10 7.42
C GLY A 85 -18.74 16.87 7.38
N LEU A 86 -19.05 15.78 8.10
CA LEU A 86 -18.13 14.63 8.31
C LEU A 86 -17.82 13.85 7.02
N GLY A 87 -18.79 13.71 6.12
CA GLY A 87 -18.58 13.02 4.84
C GLY A 87 -17.58 13.71 3.92
N ASN A 88 -17.61 15.03 3.85
CA ASN A 88 -16.65 15.80 3.05
C ASN A 88 -15.23 15.69 3.59
N LYS A 89 -15.05 15.63 4.92
CA LYS A 89 -13.74 15.42 5.55
C LYS A 89 -13.21 14.01 5.25
N PHE A 90 -14.06 12.99 5.34
CA PHE A 90 -13.72 11.63 4.99
C PHE A 90 -13.22 11.52 3.54
N LEU A 91 -13.95 12.07 2.59
CA LEU A 91 -13.58 12.07 1.18
C LEU A 91 -12.29 12.87 0.93
N ALA A 92 -12.07 13.98 1.63
CA ALA A 92 -10.84 14.77 1.54
C ALA A 92 -9.63 13.94 2.00
N HIS A 93 -9.72 13.28 3.16
CA HIS A 93 -8.64 12.43 3.66
C HIS A 93 -8.32 11.26 2.72
N ILE A 94 -9.35 10.59 2.15
CA ILE A 94 -9.09 9.53 1.16
C ILE A 94 -8.37 10.09 -0.08
N ARG A 95 -8.71 11.29 -0.53
CA ARG A 95 -8.03 11.90 -1.69
C ARG A 95 -6.52 12.10 -1.48
N GLU A 96 -6.10 12.29 -0.26
CA GLU A 96 -4.69 12.47 0.12
C GLU A 96 -3.90 11.16 0.24
N THR A 97 -4.56 10.01 0.17
CA THR A 97 -3.91 8.69 0.21
C THR A 97 -3.66 8.13 -1.19
N ASP A 98 -2.73 7.18 -1.31
CA ASP A 98 -2.35 6.55 -2.58
C ASP A 98 -3.06 5.22 -2.81
N ALA A 99 -3.49 4.56 -1.73
CA ALA A 99 -4.27 3.33 -1.76
C ALA A 99 -5.25 3.28 -0.57
N THR A 100 -6.24 2.40 -0.64
CA THR A 100 -7.20 2.16 0.44
C THR A 100 -7.10 0.76 1.00
N VAL A 101 -7.12 0.65 2.32
CA VAL A 101 -7.17 -0.59 3.10
C VAL A 101 -8.54 -0.67 3.77
N ASN A 102 -9.41 -1.52 3.24
CA ASN A 102 -10.78 -1.66 3.71
C ASN A 102 -10.86 -2.71 4.80
N VAL A 103 -11.10 -2.30 6.05
CA VAL A 103 -11.28 -3.20 7.19
C VAL A 103 -12.72 -3.66 7.23
N VAL A 104 -12.91 -4.97 7.19
CA VAL A 104 -14.22 -5.62 7.09
C VAL A 104 -14.39 -6.60 8.24
N ARG A 105 -15.51 -6.53 8.94
CA ARG A 105 -15.81 -7.44 10.04
C ARG A 105 -16.25 -8.80 9.50
N CYS A 106 -15.51 -9.84 9.87
CA CYS A 106 -15.75 -11.23 9.48
C CYS A 106 -15.92 -12.15 10.71
N PHE A 107 -16.57 -11.67 11.77
CA PHE A 107 -16.87 -12.39 13.00
C PHE A 107 -18.19 -11.91 13.62
N GLU A 108 -18.81 -12.76 14.41
CA GLU A 108 -19.96 -12.41 15.25
C GLU A 108 -19.49 -12.26 16.70
N ASP A 109 -19.98 -11.22 17.38
CA ASP A 109 -19.75 -10.98 18.82
C ASP A 109 -20.94 -10.17 19.34
N ASP A 110 -21.68 -10.77 20.26
CA ASP A 110 -22.88 -10.18 20.86
C ASP A 110 -22.59 -8.91 21.68
N ASN A 111 -21.34 -8.74 22.13
CA ASN A 111 -20.90 -7.56 22.87
C ASN A 111 -20.53 -6.38 21.98
N VAL A 112 -20.38 -6.61 20.65
CA VAL A 112 -20.01 -5.60 19.67
C VAL A 112 -21.16 -5.37 18.71
N ILE A 113 -21.90 -4.30 18.90
CA ILE A 113 -23.07 -3.96 18.07
C ILE A 113 -22.60 -3.67 16.63
N HIS A 114 -23.21 -4.36 15.67
CA HIS A 114 -23.04 -4.02 14.25
C HIS A 114 -24.00 -2.88 13.85
N VAL A 115 -23.53 -1.93 13.05
CA VAL A 115 -24.32 -0.73 12.65
C VAL A 115 -25.61 -1.11 11.94
N ALA A 116 -25.61 -2.17 11.12
CA ALA A 116 -26.76 -2.70 10.41
C ALA A 116 -27.55 -3.77 11.21
N GLY A 117 -27.17 -4.06 12.46
CA GLY A 117 -27.78 -5.10 13.28
C GLY A 117 -27.44 -6.54 12.88
N LYS A 118 -26.74 -6.75 11.77
CA LYS A 118 -26.31 -8.05 11.26
C LYS A 118 -24.95 -7.92 10.57
N VAL A 119 -24.04 -8.87 10.81
CA VAL A 119 -22.75 -8.94 10.14
C VAL A 119 -22.95 -9.42 8.71
N ASP A 120 -22.62 -8.60 7.74
CA ASP A 120 -22.57 -8.95 6.32
C ASP A 120 -21.41 -8.21 5.65
N PRO A 121 -20.26 -8.87 5.44
CA PRO A 121 -19.06 -8.25 4.90
C PRO A 121 -19.26 -7.58 3.55
N ILE A 122 -20.06 -8.18 2.69
CA ILE A 122 -20.28 -7.63 1.34
C ILE A 122 -21.15 -6.38 1.40
N SER A 123 -22.23 -6.41 2.18
CA SER A 123 -23.08 -5.24 2.41
C SER A 123 -22.28 -4.07 3.00
N ASP A 124 -21.38 -4.34 3.94
CA ASP A 124 -20.52 -3.33 4.55
C ASP A 124 -19.58 -2.67 3.54
N ILE A 125 -18.99 -3.46 2.65
CA ILE A 125 -18.15 -2.95 1.56
C ILE A 125 -18.98 -2.12 0.57
N GLU A 126 -20.14 -2.61 0.18
CA GLU A 126 -21.02 -1.94 -0.78
C GLU A 126 -21.48 -0.57 -0.29
N VAL A 127 -21.72 -0.39 1.00
CA VAL A 127 -22.04 0.92 1.58
C VAL A 127 -20.91 1.92 1.35
N ILE A 128 -19.67 1.55 1.68
CA ILE A 128 -18.50 2.43 1.47
C ILE A 128 -18.28 2.66 -0.02
N GLN A 129 -18.30 1.59 -0.81
CA GLN A 129 -18.03 1.66 -2.24
C GLN A 129 -19.04 2.54 -2.98
N THR A 130 -20.32 2.46 -2.63
CA THR A 130 -21.38 3.29 -3.21
C THR A 130 -21.12 4.76 -2.95
N GLU A 131 -20.77 5.14 -1.72
CA GLU A 131 -20.47 6.53 -1.36
C GLU A 131 -19.25 7.06 -2.13
N LEU A 132 -18.21 6.25 -2.29
CA LEU A 132 -17.03 6.62 -3.06
C LEU A 132 -17.35 6.76 -4.56
N CYS A 133 -18.16 5.85 -5.11
CA CYS A 133 -18.61 5.92 -6.49
C CYS A 133 -19.48 7.15 -6.77
N LEU A 134 -20.38 7.52 -5.86
CA LEU A 134 -21.19 8.73 -5.97
C LEU A 134 -20.33 10.01 -5.96
N ALA A 135 -19.32 10.04 -5.09
CA ALA A 135 -18.37 11.17 -5.05
C ALA A 135 -17.59 11.31 -6.35
N ASP A 136 -17.13 10.20 -6.91
CA ASP A 136 -16.43 10.19 -8.19
C ASP A 136 -17.35 10.50 -9.37
N LEU A 137 -18.60 10.01 -9.35
CA LEU A 137 -19.60 10.29 -10.37
C LEU A 137 -19.84 11.80 -10.52
N ALA A 138 -20.02 12.49 -9.40
CA ALA A 138 -20.16 13.95 -9.41
C ALA A 138 -18.93 14.66 -10.01
N ALA A 139 -17.71 14.18 -9.70
CA ALA A 139 -16.47 14.71 -10.26
C ALA A 139 -16.37 14.45 -11.77
N VAL A 140 -16.71 13.23 -12.21
CA VAL A 140 -16.71 12.82 -13.63
C VAL A 140 -17.73 13.63 -14.44
N GLU A 141 -18.95 13.82 -13.96
CA GLU A 141 -19.98 14.62 -14.64
C GLU A 141 -19.53 16.08 -14.82
N LYS A 142 -18.93 16.67 -13.78
CA LYS A 142 -18.38 18.02 -13.87
C LYS A 142 -17.24 18.10 -14.88
N ALA A 143 -16.36 17.11 -14.92
CA ALA A 143 -15.27 17.02 -15.89
C ALA A 143 -15.80 16.83 -17.31
N LEU A 144 -16.75 15.93 -17.53
CA LEU A 144 -17.41 15.70 -18.82
C LEU A 144 -18.03 16.99 -19.37
N HIS A 145 -18.78 17.72 -18.55
CA HIS A 145 -19.38 18.98 -18.97
C HIS A 145 -18.33 19.99 -19.48
N ARG A 146 -17.19 20.06 -18.80
CA ARG A 146 -16.08 20.96 -19.19
C ARG A 146 -15.39 20.49 -20.47
N VAL A 147 -14.97 19.22 -20.53
CA VAL A 147 -14.17 18.67 -21.61
C VAL A 147 -14.96 18.54 -22.91
N THR A 148 -16.26 18.22 -22.85
CA THR A 148 -17.12 18.10 -24.02
C THR A 148 -17.23 19.43 -24.79
N LYS A 149 -17.19 20.58 -24.10
CA LYS A 149 -17.17 21.90 -24.77
C LYS A 149 -15.95 22.06 -25.67
N THR A 150 -14.77 21.65 -25.18
CA THR A 150 -13.52 21.73 -25.94
C THR A 150 -13.46 20.65 -27.03
N ALA A 151 -13.97 19.45 -26.77
CA ALA A 151 -14.03 18.36 -27.75
C ALA A 151 -14.87 18.74 -28.99
N ARG A 152 -15.94 19.54 -28.83
CA ARG A 152 -16.78 20.03 -29.94
C ARG A 152 -16.02 20.93 -30.91
N SER A 153 -14.91 21.53 -30.51
CA SER A 153 -14.03 22.31 -31.41
C SER A 153 -13.06 21.43 -32.20
N GLY A 154 -13.13 20.10 -32.07
CA GLY A 154 -12.28 19.16 -32.80
C GLY A 154 -10.94 18.87 -32.13
N ASP A 155 -10.74 19.28 -30.86
CA ASP A 155 -9.53 18.96 -30.12
C ASP A 155 -9.41 17.46 -29.81
N LYS A 156 -8.37 16.83 -30.39
CA LYS A 156 -8.17 15.39 -30.35
C LYS A 156 -7.93 14.84 -28.93
N GLU A 157 -7.27 15.61 -28.10
CA GLU A 157 -7.00 15.22 -26.71
C GLU A 157 -8.30 15.24 -25.90
N SER A 158 -9.09 16.30 -26.03
CA SER A 158 -10.40 16.40 -25.37
C SER A 158 -11.37 15.29 -25.82
N ILE A 159 -11.33 14.87 -27.09
CA ILE A 159 -12.14 13.75 -27.58
C ILE A 159 -11.74 12.44 -26.86
N LYS A 160 -10.45 12.16 -26.69
CA LYS A 160 -9.97 11.01 -25.92
C LYS A 160 -10.40 11.08 -24.45
N LEU A 161 -10.31 12.25 -23.84
CA LEU A 161 -10.72 12.44 -22.44
C LEU A 161 -12.22 12.21 -22.26
N VAL A 162 -13.09 12.64 -23.19
CA VAL A 162 -14.51 12.35 -23.14
C VAL A 162 -14.76 10.86 -23.14
N ALA A 163 -14.12 10.10 -24.04
CA ALA A 163 -14.28 8.64 -24.10
C ALA A 163 -13.86 7.94 -22.79
N ILE A 164 -12.77 8.38 -22.17
CA ILE A 164 -12.30 7.86 -20.88
C ILE A 164 -13.31 8.15 -19.77
N LEU A 165 -13.79 9.38 -19.69
CA LEU A 165 -14.76 9.80 -18.67
C LEU A 165 -16.12 9.12 -18.84
N GLU A 166 -16.57 8.84 -20.07
CA GLU A 166 -17.79 8.07 -20.35
C GLU A 166 -17.67 6.62 -19.87
N LYS A 167 -16.49 5.98 -20.03
CA LYS A 167 -16.22 4.66 -19.45
C LYS A 167 -16.32 4.70 -17.92
N CYS A 168 -15.73 5.73 -17.29
CA CYS A 168 -15.82 5.92 -15.84
C CYS A 168 -17.27 6.11 -15.40
N GLN A 169 -18.03 6.98 -16.07
CA GLN A 169 -19.42 7.26 -15.75
C GLN A 169 -20.29 6.01 -15.82
N ALA A 170 -20.12 5.18 -16.86
CA ALA A 170 -20.85 3.94 -17.01
C ALA A 170 -20.64 2.98 -15.83
N ALA A 171 -19.39 2.79 -15.40
CA ALA A 171 -19.06 1.94 -14.26
C ALA A 171 -19.61 2.52 -12.94
N LEU A 172 -19.41 3.82 -12.70
CA LEU A 172 -19.84 4.50 -11.48
C LEU A 172 -21.37 4.50 -11.31
N ASN A 173 -22.13 4.60 -12.40
CA ASN A 173 -23.60 4.47 -12.39
C ASN A 173 -24.06 3.08 -11.95
N GLU A 174 -23.22 2.06 -12.11
CA GLU A 174 -23.49 0.70 -11.62
C GLU A 174 -22.85 0.44 -10.24
N ALA A 175 -22.41 1.49 -9.52
CA ALA A 175 -21.66 1.41 -8.28
C ALA A 175 -20.37 0.55 -8.38
N LYS A 176 -19.78 0.46 -9.58
CA LYS A 176 -18.52 -0.22 -9.83
C LYS A 176 -17.36 0.77 -9.74
N PRO A 177 -16.30 0.48 -8.96
CA PRO A 177 -15.12 1.33 -8.86
C PRO A 177 -14.40 1.47 -10.21
N VAL A 178 -13.84 2.65 -10.47
CA VAL A 178 -13.10 2.92 -11.72
C VAL A 178 -11.90 1.98 -11.90
N ARG A 179 -11.26 1.53 -10.82
CA ARG A 179 -10.16 0.54 -10.87
C ARG A 179 -10.53 -0.81 -11.48
N THR A 180 -11.83 -1.12 -11.60
CA THR A 180 -12.32 -2.36 -12.23
C THR A 180 -12.59 -2.21 -13.73
N VAL A 181 -12.42 -1.00 -14.26
CA VAL A 181 -12.57 -0.72 -15.69
C VAL A 181 -11.24 -0.93 -16.40
N GLU A 182 -11.27 -1.58 -17.56
CA GLU A 182 -10.08 -1.75 -18.37
C GLU A 182 -9.74 -0.48 -19.16
N PHE A 183 -8.51 -0.01 -18.97
CA PHE A 183 -7.93 1.11 -19.70
C PHE A 183 -6.65 0.69 -20.41
N SER A 184 -6.41 1.24 -21.59
CA SER A 184 -5.14 1.04 -22.29
C SER A 184 -3.98 1.77 -21.56
N LYS A 185 -2.75 1.38 -21.88
CA LYS A 185 -1.55 2.05 -21.36
C LYS A 185 -1.48 3.54 -21.69
N GLU A 186 -2.12 3.95 -22.79
CA GLU A 186 -2.20 5.35 -23.21
C GLU A 186 -3.29 6.12 -22.46
N GLU A 187 -4.37 5.44 -22.05
CA GLU A 187 -5.49 6.04 -21.31
C GLU A 187 -5.17 6.28 -19.84
N LEU A 188 -4.38 5.41 -19.21
CA LEU A 188 -4.05 5.49 -17.77
C LEU A 188 -3.45 6.84 -17.33
N PRO A 189 -2.45 7.43 -18.04
CA PRO A 189 -1.92 8.74 -17.67
C PRO A 189 -2.97 9.86 -17.79
N LEU A 190 -3.87 9.74 -18.78
CA LEU A 190 -4.95 10.70 -18.99
C LEU A 190 -6.03 10.59 -17.91
N LEU A 191 -6.32 9.38 -17.44
CA LEU A 191 -7.22 9.14 -16.31
C LEU A 191 -6.66 9.76 -15.01
N GLY A 192 -5.36 9.65 -14.78
CA GLY A 192 -4.68 10.12 -13.56
C GLY A 192 -4.93 11.58 -13.23
N GLN A 193 -5.13 12.46 -14.22
CA GLN A 193 -5.38 13.88 -14.01
C GLN A 193 -6.71 14.21 -13.30
N PHE A 194 -7.63 13.25 -13.21
CA PHE A 194 -8.94 13.45 -12.58
C PHE A 194 -8.94 13.09 -11.09
N PHE A 195 -7.88 12.48 -10.57
CA PHE A 195 -7.71 12.13 -9.16
C PHE A 195 -8.92 11.40 -8.56
N LEU A 196 -9.49 10.45 -9.32
CA LEU A 196 -10.65 9.68 -8.89
C LEU A 196 -10.29 8.77 -7.72
N ILE A 197 -11.10 8.78 -6.68
CA ILE A 197 -10.90 7.99 -5.46
C ILE A 197 -11.00 6.50 -5.77
N THR A 198 -11.99 6.10 -6.56
CA THR A 198 -12.25 4.70 -6.90
C THR A 198 -11.29 4.14 -7.95
N ALA A 199 -10.45 4.98 -8.55
CA ALA A 199 -9.35 4.55 -9.43
C ALA A 199 -8.12 4.08 -8.64
N LYS A 200 -8.00 4.46 -7.37
CA LYS A 200 -6.89 4.07 -6.50
C LYS A 200 -6.88 2.56 -6.22
N PRO A 201 -5.70 1.95 -6.05
CA PRO A 201 -5.59 0.58 -5.60
C PRO A 201 -6.32 0.37 -4.27
N ALA A 202 -6.91 -0.80 -4.09
CA ALA A 202 -7.63 -1.16 -2.87
C ALA A 202 -7.33 -2.60 -2.46
N MET A 203 -7.27 -2.84 -1.14
CA MET A 203 -7.21 -4.16 -0.55
C MET A 203 -8.22 -4.29 0.58
N PHE A 204 -8.47 -5.52 1.00
CA PHE A 204 -9.38 -5.84 2.09
C PHE A 204 -8.62 -6.49 3.25
N VAL A 205 -8.96 -6.08 4.46
CA VAL A 205 -8.55 -6.74 5.71
C VAL A 205 -9.77 -7.39 6.31
N ALA A 206 -9.78 -8.72 6.30
CA ALA A 206 -10.80 -9.49 7.00
C ALA A 206 -10.44 -9.53 8.48
N ASN A 207 -11.14 -8.76 9.31
CA ASN A 207 -11.00 -8.86 10.75
C ASN A 207 -11.82 -10.06 11.23
N VAL A 208 -11.12 -11.12 11.65
CA VAL A 208 -11.69 -12.39 12.09
C VAL A 208 -11.59 -12.57 13.60
N ALA A 209 -12.34 -13.51 14.17
CA ALA A 209 -12.15 -13.98 15.54
C ALA A 209 -10.85 -14.80 15.66
N GLU A 210 -10.41 -15.10 16.88
CA GLU A 210 -9.19 -15.87 17.17
C GLU A 210 -9.15 -17.24 16.47
N ASP A 211 -10.30 -17.89 16.36
CA ASP A 211 -10.53 -19.18 15.68
C ASP A 211 -11.10 -19.03 14.25
N GLY A 212 -11.21 -17.81 13.74
CA GLY A 212 -11.93 -17.46 12.51
C GLY A 212 -11.08 -17.45 11.23
N PHE A 213 -9.84 -17.96 11.26
CA PHE A 213 -8.97 -18.01 10.08
C PHE A 213 -9.33 -19.14 9.10
N GLU A 214 -9.98 -20.19 9.60
CA GLU A 214 -10.43 -21.34 8.83
C GLU A 214 -11.94 -21.57 9.04
N ASN A 215 -12.59 -22.22 8.08
CA ASN A 215 -14.02 -22.53 8.14
C ASN A 215 -14.93 -21.32 8.44
N ASN A 216 -14.57 -20.15 7.93
CA ASN A 216 -15.27 -18.89 8.14
C ASN A 216 -16.02 -18.48 6.88
N PRO A 217 -17.36 -18.63 6.84
CA PRO A 217 -18.16 -18.26 5.66
C PRO A 217 -18.08 -16.77 5.30
N PHE A 218 -17.86 -15.89 6.27
CA PHE A 218 -17.68 -14.45 6.02
C PHE A 218 -16.38 -14.18 5.27
N LEU A 219 -15.28 -14.82 5.71
CA LEU A 219 -13.97 -14.73 5.07
C LEU A 219 -14.01 -15.31 3.65
N ASP A 220 -14.67 -16.45 3.44
CA ASP A 220 -14.81 -17.08 2.14
C ASP A 220 -15.56 -16.18 1.15
N ARG A 221 -16.67 -15.58 1.58
CA ARG A 221 -17.46 -14.63 0.78
C ARG A 221 -16.64 -13.38 0.43
N LEU A 222 -15.92 -12.82 1.41
CA LEU A 222 -15.06 -11.66 1.17
C LEU A 222 -13.94 -11.98 0.18
N THR A 223 -13.31 -13.16 0.33
CA THR A 223 -12.23 -13.60 -0.56
C THR A 223 -12.73 -13.74 -2.00
N ALA A 224 -13.89 -14.35 -2.21
CA ALA A 224 -14.50 -14.47 -3.53
C ALA A 224 -14.84 -13.09 -4.15
N TYR A 225 -15.39 -12.18 -3.36
CA TYR A 225 -15.70 -10.81 -3.78
C TYR A 225 -14.44 -10.03 -4.20
N ALA A 226 -13.38 -10.13 -3.42
CA ALA A 226 -12.12 -9.45 -3.68
C ALA A 226 -11.41 -10.02 -4.92
N GLN A 227 -11.42 -11.34 -5.11
CA GLN A 227 -10.87 -12.00 -6.30
C GLN A 227 -11.52 -11.50 -7.58
N ALA A 228 -12.86 -11.28 -7.58
CA ALA A 228 -13.58 -10.73 -8.72
C ALA A 228 -13.12 -9.29 -9.10
N GLN A 229 -12.47 -8.59 -8.18
CA GLN A 229 -11.91 -7.24 -8.38
C GLN A 229 -10.37 -7.23 -8.48
N ASN A 230 -9.71 -8.38 -8.51
CA ASN A 230 -8.25 -8.52 -8.42
C ASN A 230 -7.65 -7.78 -7.21
N ALA A 231 -8.38 -7.71 -6.11
CA ALA A 231 -7.95 -7.05 -4.88
C ALA A 231 -7.39 -8.07 -3.86
N PRO A 232 -6.26 -7.77 -3.19
CA PRO A 232 -5.72 -8.61 -2.13
C PRO A 232 -6.65 -8.66 -0.91
N VAL A 233 -6.65 -9.81 -0.21
CA VAL A 233 -7.28 -9.98 1.09
C VAL A 233 -6.24 -10.46 2.09
N VAL A 234 -6.22 -9.86 3.28
CA VAL A 234 -5.41 -10.32 4.42
C VAL A 234 -6.34 -10.57 5.60
N ALA A 235 -6.36 -11.80 6.11
CA ALA A 235 -7.09 -12.14 7.33
C ALA A 235 -6.23 -11.79 8.55
N ILE A 236 -6.81 -11.04 9.50
CA ILE A 236 -6.16 -10.60 10.74
C ILE A 236 -7.18 -10.68 11.87
N CYS A 237 -6.75 -11.09 13.05
CA CYS A 237 -7.50 -10.88 14.27
C CYS A 237 -6.97 -9.62 14.96
N ALA A 238 -7.66 -8.50 14.82
CA ALA A 238 -7.20 -7.21 15.35
C ALA A 238 -7.01 -7.23 16.88
N LYS A 239 -7.79 -8.04 17.59
CA LYS A 239 -7.65 -8.24 19.04
C LYS A 239 -6.31 -8.89 19.38
N MET A 240 -5.95 -9.98 18.70
CA MET A 240 -4.68 -10.68 18.90
C MET A 240 -3.48 -9.78 18.56
N GLU A 241 -3.57 -9.03 17.47
CA GLU A 241 -2.51 -8.08 17.09
C GLU A 241 -2.32 -6.99 18.16
N ALA A 242 -3.42 -6.50 18.75
CA ALA A 242 -3.34 -5.53 19.84
C ALA A 242 -2.70 -6.12 21.11
N GLU A 243 -2.97 -7.38 21.43
CA GLU A 243 -2.35 -8.10 22.56
C GLU A 243 -0.86 -8.33 22.31
N MET A 244 -0.48 -8.78 21.12
CA MET A 244 0.92 -9.00 20.73
C MET A 244 1.74 -7.70 20.72
N ALA A 245 1.12 -6.55 20.47
CA ALA A 245 1.82 -5.27 20.43
C ALA A 245 2.45 -4.87 21.76
N ASP A 246 1.96 -5.42 22.87
CA ASP A 246 2.46 -5.17 24.22
C ASP A 246 3.42 -6.29 24.73
N MET A 247 3.66 -7.35 23.94
CA MET A 247 4.53 -8.49 24.29
C MET A 247 5.98 -8.22 23.85
N ASP A 248 6.93 -8.81 24.57
CA ASP A 248 8.30 -8.89 24.08
C ASP A 248 8.47 -9.91 22.94
N GLU A 249 9.63 -9.97 22.31
CA GLU A 249 9.87 -10.81 21.12
C GLU A 249 9.83 -12.32 21.44
N GLU A 250 10.18 -12.73 22.67
CA GLU A 250 10.13 -14.15 23.09
C GLU A 250 8.68 -14.56 23.31
N ASP A 251 7.91 -13.76 24.02
CA ASP A 251 6.49 -13.98 24.28
C ASP A 251 5.68 -13.97 22.98
N LYS A 252 5.98 -13.05 22.03
CA LYS A 252 5.36 -13.05 20.70
C LYS A 252 5.58 -14.35 19.95
N LYS A 253 6.80 -14.87 19.94
CA LYS A 253 7.12 -16.13 19.27
C LYS A 253 6.37 -17.30 19.89
N MET A 254 6.29 -17.35 21.21
CA MET A 254 5.54 -18.39 21.92
C MET A 254 4.05 -18.30 21.60
N PHE A 255 3.47 -17.11 21.63
CA PHE A 255 2.07 -16.86 21.33
C PHE A 255 1.74 -17.24 19.87
N LEU A 256 2.56 -16.83 18.90
CA LEU A 256 2.40 -17.20 17.49
C LEU A 256 2.46 -18.71 17.27
N ALA A 257 3.38 -19.40 17.94
CA ALA A 257 3.49 -20.87 17.86
C ALA A 257 2.24 -21.56 18.44
N GLU A 258 1.67 -21.04 19.54
CA GLU A 258 0.45 -21.58 20.16
C GLU A 258 -0.76 -21.48 19.24
N ILE A 259 -0.89 -20.36 18.50
CA ILE A 259 -2.00 -20.14 17.56
C ILE A 259 -1.72 -20.68 16.15
N GLY A 260 -0.57 -21.34 15.93
CA GLY A 260 -0.20 -21.93 14.64
C GLY A 260 0.12 -20.92 13.55
N GLN A 261 0.54 -19.69 13.91
CA GLN A 261 0.96 -18.65 12.97
C GLN A 261 2.49 -18.52 12.96
N GLU A 262 3.07 -18.28 11.78
CA GLU A 262 4.53 -18.08 11.63
C GLU A 262 4.95 -16.63 11.90
N GLU A 263 4.06 -15.68 11.62
CA GLU A 263 4.31 -14.26 11.79
C GLU A 263 3.04 -13.49 12.17
N PRO A 264 3.16 -12.28 12.75
CA PRO A 264 2.03 -11.40 13.00
C PRO A 264 1.25 -11.08 11.72
N GLY A 265 -0.07 -11.01 11.82
CA GLY A 265 -0.92 -10.61 10.69
C GLY A 265 -0.62 -9.19 10.19
N LEU A 266 -0.17 -8.31 11.08
CA LEU A 266 0.30 -6.97 10.71
C LEU A 266 1.45 -6.99 9.72
N ASN A 267 2.39 -7.94 9.84
CA ASN A 267 3.50 -8.08 8.90
C ASN A 267 2.96 -8.39 7.49
N ARG A 268 2.01 -9.32 7.38
CA ARG A 268 1.37 -9.64 6.10
C ARG A 268 0.62 -8.44 5.52
N LEU A 269 -0.08 -7.67 6.38
CA LEU A 269 -0.76 -6.45 5.96
C LEU A 269 0.22 -5.41 5.40
N ILE A 270 1.31 -5.13 6.11
CA ILE A 270 2.31 -4.14 5.71
C ILE A 270 2.95 -4.51 4.37
N VAL A 271 3.34 -5.79 4.21
CA VAL A 271 3.92 -6.30 2.95
C VAL A 271 2.90 -6.23 1.81
N ALA A 272 1.63 -6.59 2.07
CA ALA A 272 0.58 -6.52 1.06
C ALA A 272 0.27 -5.07 0.64
N ALA A 273 0.23 -4.13 1.59
CA ALA A 273 0.05 -2.71 1.32
C ALA A 273 1.22 -2.13 0.50
N TYR A 274 2.46 -2.50 0.84
CA TYR A 274 3.66 -2.10 0.10
C TYR A 274 3.60 -2.55 -1.36
N LYS A 275 3.23 -3.80 -1.61
CA LYS A 275 3.04 -4.33 -2.96
C LYS A 275 1.86 -3.69 -3.69
N LEU A 276 0.75 -3.42 -2.99
CA LEU A 276 -0.43 -2.76 -3.54
C LEU A 276 -0.10 -1.37 -4.10
N LEU A 277 0.80 -0.66 -3.42
CA LEU A 277 1.30 0.65 -3.86
C LEU A 277 2.24 0.56 -5.08
N GLY A 278 2.50 -0.63 -5.62
CA GLY A 278 3.43 -0.84 -6.74
C GLY A 278 4.89 -0.62 -6.34
N LEU A 279 5.22 -0.81 -5.06
CA LEU A 279 6.55 -0.59 -4.52
C LEU A 279 7.38 -1.87 -4.54
N GLN A 280 8.67 -1.69 -4.66
CA GLN A 280 9.70 -2.72 -4.49
C GLN A 280 10.93 -2.14 -3.80
N THR A 281 11.84 -3.02 -3.39
CA THR A 281 13.00 -2.66 -2.58
C THR A 281 14.29 -3.03 -3.30
N TYR A 282 15.24 -2.11 -3.32
CA TYR A 282 16.66 -2.44 -3.52
C TYR A 282 17.45 -2.11 -2.26
N PHE A 283 18.65 -2.65 -2.14
CA PHE A 283 19.50 -2.48 -0.98
C PHE A 283 20.81 -1.78 -1.31
N THR A 284 21.29 -1.00 -0.36
CA THR A 284 22.71 -0.61 -0.29
C THR A 284 23.33 -1.30 0.93
N ALA A 285 24.50 -1.89 0.76
CA ALA A 285 25.17 -2.65 1.79
C ALA A 285 26.59 -2.13 1.99
N GLY A 286 26.83 -1.54 3.16
CA GLY A 286 28.12 -1.00 3.54
C GLY A 286 28.35 -1.06 5.05
N VAL A 287 29.60 -0.97 5.49
CA VAL A 287 29.99 -1.06 6.91
C VAL A 287 29.33 0.02 7.77
N LYS A 288 29.05 1.18 7.21
CA LYS A 288 28.35 2.25 7.94
C LYS A 288 26.85 2.00 8.05
N GLU A 289 26.23 1.56 6.96
CA GLU A 289 24.80 1.36 6.88
C GLU A 289 24.48 0.24 5.88
N VAL A 290 23.52 -0.61 6.26
CA VAL A 290 22.74 -1.47 5.34
C VAL A 290 21.33 -0.92 5.32
N ARG A 291 20.83 -0.60 4.12
CA ARG A 291 19.55 0.09 3.97
C ARG A 291 18.70 -0.49 2.86
N ALA A 292 17.42 -0.61 3.15
CA ALA A 292 16.37 -0.90 2.19
C ALA A 292 15.80 0.42 1.62
N TRP A 293 15.85 0.56 0.30
CA TRP A 293 15.36 1.74 -0.41
C TRP A 293 14.08 1.40 -1.17
N THR A 294 13.08 2.24 -1.02
CA THR A 294 11.79 2.08 -1.69
C THR A 294 11.81 2.74 -3.06
N ILE A 295 11.44 1.98 -4.08
CA ILE A 295 11.26 2.44 -5.45
C ILE A 295 9.97 1.85 -6.03
N HIS A 296 9.52 2.38 -7.16
CA HIS A 296 8.39 1.81 -7.88
C HIS A 296 8.85 0.65 -8.78
N VAL A 297 7.97 -0.31 -8.96
CA VAL A 297 8.16 -1.37 -9.95
C VAL A 297 8.30 -0.74 -11.34
N GLY A 298 9.42 -1.03 -12.01
CA GLY A 298 9.74 -0.45 -13.32
C GLY A 298 10.71 0.71 -13.29
N ASP A 299 11.10 1.21 -12.10
CA ASP A 299 12.11 2.26 -11.99
C ASP A 299 13.46 1.81 -12.52
N THR A 300 14.12 2.72 -13.25
CA THR A 300 15.45 2.52 -13.81
C THR A 300 16.56 2.86 -12.81
N GLY A 301 17.80 2.49 -13.13
CA GLY A 301 18.96 2.80 -12.29
C GLY A 301 19.07 4.27 -11.88
N PRO A 302 18.95 5.25 -12.80
CA PRO A 302 18.92 6.69 -12.43
C PRO A 302 17.81 7.05 -11.47
N GLN A 303 16.56 6.57 -11.69
CA GLN A 303 15.42 6.84 -10.81
C GLN A 303 15.66 6.26 -9.40
N ALA A 304 16.18 5.03 -9.33
CA ALA A 304 16.56 4.42 -8.05
C ALA A 304 17.66 5.20 -7.33
N ALA A 305 18.67 5.69 -8.04
CA ALA A 305 19.72 6.55 -7.50
C ALA A 305 19.15 7.87 -6.98
N GLY A 306 18.14 8.41 -7.66
CA GLY A 306 17.42 9.65 -7.31
C GLY A 306 16.72 9.59 -5.96
N VAL A 307 16.31 8.40 -5.52
CA VAL A 307 15.72 8.19 -4.18
C VAL A 307 16.73 8.45 -3.06
N ILE A 308 18.03 8.21 -3.32
CA ILE A 308 19.11 8.55 -2.38
C ILE A 308 19.33 10.06 -2.38
N HIS A 309 19.56 10.64 -3.55
CA HIS A 309 19.77 12.07 -3.74
C HIS A 309 19.57 12.44 -5.21
N THR A 310 18.99 13.62 -5.47
CA THR A 310 18.73 14.12 -6.83
C THR A 310 20.00 14.27 -7.69
N ASP A 311 21.14 14.53 -7.06
CA ASP A 311 22.41 14.63 -7.78
C ASP A 311 22.89 13.27 -8.28
N PHE A 312 22.54 12.17 -7.59
CA PHE A 312 22.85 10.81 -8.03
C PHE A 312 22.09 10.45 -9.29
N GLU A 313 20.84 10.89 -9.40
CA GLU A 313 20.03 10.73 -10.61
C GLU A 313 20.63 11.48 -11.79
N LYS A 314 20.90 12.77 -11.60
CA LYS A 314 21.45 13.66 -12.64
C LYS A 314 22.82 13.24 -13.10
N GLY A 315 23.70 12.90 -12.17
CA GLY A 315 25.07 12.50 -12.40
C GLY A 315 25.27 11.01 -12.65
N TYR A 316 24.21 10.21 -12.78
CA TYR A 316 24.28 8.76 -12.90
C TYR A 316 25.18 8.32 -14.05
N ILE A 317 26.16 7.48 -13.75
CA ILE A 317 27.06 6.88 -14.75
C ILE A 317 26.67 5.41 -14.93
N ARG A 318 26.71 4.64 -13.86
CA ARG A 318 26.34 3.21 -13.80
C ARG A 318 26.12 2.77 -12.36
N ALA A 319 25.56 1.58 -12.18
CA ALA A 319 25.48 0.92 -10.89
C ALA A 319 26.20 -0.41 -10.90
N GLN A 320 26.99 -0.69 -9.87
CA GLN A 320 27.44 -2.03 -9.57
C GLN A 320 26.30 -2.74 -8.86
N THR A 321 25.80 -3.84 -9.47
CA THR A 321 24.57 -4.50 -9.04
C THR A 321 24.83 -5.99 -8.84
N ILE A 322 24.42 -6.50 -7.68
CA ILE A 322 24.48 -7.92 -7.33
C ILE A 322 23.06 -8.34 -6.95
N ALA A 323 22.57 -9.46 -7.51
CA ALA A 323 21.30 -10.02 -7.04
C ALA A 323 21.41 -10.47 -5.58
N PHE A 324 20.34 -10.32 -4.82
CA PHE A 324 20.33 -10.70 -3.39
C PHE A 324 20.84 -12.14 -3.17
N ASP A 325 20.33 -13.12 -3.92
CA ASP A 325 20.71 -14.53 -3.77
C ASP A 325 22.20 -14.76 -4.05
N ASP A 326 22.78 -14.07 -5.04
CA ASP A 326 24.22 -14.14 -5.33
C ASP A 326 25.03 -13.49 -4.17
N TYR A 327 24.55 -12.36 -3.63
CA TYR A 327 25.20 -11.69 -2.49
C TYR A 327 25.30 -12.59 -1.26
N ILE A 328 24.20 -13.31 -0.95
CA ILE A 328 24.18 -14.27 0.15
C ILE A 328 25.03 -15.49 -0.14
N THR A 329 24.89 -16.09 -1.34
CA THR A 329 25.64 -17.31 -1.74
C THR A 329 27.15 -17.09 -1.69
N PHE A 330 27.62 -15.95 -2.16
CA PHE A 330 29.05 -15.63 -2.23
C PHE A 330 29.55 -14.79 -1.05
N GLN A 331 28.74 -14.69 0.02
CA GLN A 331 29.14 -14.07 1.29
C GLN A 331 29.60 -12.61 1.15
N GLY A 332 28.89 -11.83 0.35
CA GLY A 332 29.06 -10.39 0.26
C GLY A 332 29.59 -9.89 -1.10
N GLU A 333 29.94 -8.61 -1.13
CA GLU A 333 30.31 -7.90 -2.36
C GLU A 333 31.58 -8.49 -3.00
N GLN A 334 32.64 -8.70 -2.21
CA GLN A 334 33.91 -9.20 -2.77
C GLN A 334 33.78 -10.62 -3.32
N GLY A 335 33.12 -11.53 -2.59
CA GLY A 335 32.89 -12.90 -3.06
C GLY A 335 32.02 -12.94 -4.32
N SER A 336 31.01 -12.10 -4.40
CA SER A 336 30.18 -11.98 -5.61
C SER A 336 30.95 -11.43 -6.80
N LYS A 337 31.86 -10.49 -6.57
CA LYS A 337 32.77 -9.95 -7.61
C LYS A 337 33.72 -11.01 -8.12
N ASP A 338 34.36 -11.76 -7.24
CA ASP A 338 35.31 -12.81 -7.59
C ASP A 338 34.61 -13.96 -8.35
N ALA A 339 33.33 -14.22 -8.03
CA ALA A 339 32.51 -15.18 -8.74
C ALA A 339 31.93 -14.65 -10.08
N GLY A 340 32.22 -13.41 -10.47
CA GLY A 340 31.72 -12.78 -11.69
C GLY A 340 30.20 -12.45 -11.64
N LYS A 341 29.61 -12.30 -10.44
CA LYS A 341 28.19 -12.02 -10.23
C LYS A 341 27.86 -10.53 -10.08
N MET A 342 28.87 -9.70 -9.90
CA MET A 342 28.70 -8.25 -9.91
C MET A 342 28.56 -7.75 -11.35
N ARG A 343 27.40 -7.18 -11.66
CA ARG A 343 27.08 -6.58 -12.96
C ARG A 343 27.33 -5.09 -12.94
N SER A 344 27.62 -4.51 -14.09
CA SER A 344 27.72 -3.07 -14.30
C SER A 344 26.52 -2.63 -15.14
N GLU A 345 25.55 -1.96 -14.53
CA GLU A 345 24.27 -1.63 -15.14
C GLU A 345 24.20 -0.15 -15.56
N GLY A 346 23.82 0.08 -16.80
CA GLY A 346 23.66 1.42 -17.38
C GLY A 346 22.32 2.08 -17.05
N LYS A 347 22.04 3.20 -17.73
CA LYS A 347 20.86 4.05 -17.46
C LYS A 347 19.53 3.37 -17.76
N ASP A 348 19.48 2.45 -18.69
CA ASP A 348 18.26 1.77 -19.12
C ASP A 348 17.94 0.51 -18.29
N TYR A 349 18.79 0.16 -17.33
CA TYR A 349 18.55 -0.97 -16.46
C TYR A 349 17.35 -0.75 -15.58
N VAL A 350 16.35 -1.61 -15.68
CA VAL A 350 15.21 -1.66 -14.78
C VAL A 350 15.60 -2.44 -13.54
N VAL A 351 15.57 -1.76 -12.38
CA VAL A 351 15.97 -2.34 -11.09
C VAL A 351 15.02 -3.47 -10.71
N LYS A 352 15.58 -4.57 -10.22
CA LYS A 352 14.81 -5.72 -9.74
C LYS A 352 14.69 -5.67 -8.22
N ASP A 353 13.55 -6.17 -7.72
CA ASP A 353 13.35 -6.32 -6.28
C ASP A 353 14.44 -7.21 -5.68
N GLY A 354 15.11 -6.70 -4.64
CA GLY A 354 16.21 -7.39 -3.97
C GLY A 354 17.62 -7.10 -4.53
N ASP A 355 17.76 -6.33 -5.59
CA ASP A 355 19.09 -5.93 -6.07
C ASP A 355 19.89 -5.21 -4.97
N VAL A 356 21.15 -5.58 -4.79
CA VAL A 356 22.11 -4.86 -3.93
C VAL A 356 22.98 -3.98 -4.85
N MET A 357 22.88 -2.66 -4.65
CA MET A 357 23.39 -1.69 -5.62
C MET A 357 24.37 -0.69 -4.99
N ASN A 358 25.40 -0.34 -5.76
CA ASN A 358 26.32 0.75 -5.48
C ASN A 358 26.39 1.68 -6.68
N PHE A 359 25.95 2.92 -6.52
CA PHE A 359 25.84 3.89 -7.61
C PHE A 359 27.14 4.66 -7.80
N LEU A 360 27.58 4.75 -9.07
CA LEU A 360 28.67 5.58 -9.51
C LEU A 360 28.10 6.78 -10.28
N PHE A 361 28.41 7.96 -9.82
CA PHE A 361 27.91 9.21 -10.39
C PHE A 361 29.03 10.26 -10.49
N SER A 362 28.83 11.20 -11.40
CA SER A 362 29.67 12.41 -11.49
C SER A 362 29.02 13.54 -10.69
N SER A 363 29.79 14.18 -9.84
CA SER A 363 29.40 15.41 -9.12
C SER A 363 29.44 16.61 -10.04
#